data_9f1996098911581d7c9e4afc64271b7e
#
_entry.id   9f1996098911581d7c9e4afc64271b7e
#
_cell.length_a   1.000
_cell.length_b   1.000
_cell.length_c   1.000
_cell.angle_alpha   90.00
_cell.angle_beta   90.00
_cell.angle_gamma   90.00
#
_symmetry.space_group_name_H-M   'P 1'
#
loop_
_entity.id
_entity.type
_entity.pdbx_description
1 polymer ?
#
loop_
_entity_poly.entity_id
_entity_poly.type
_entity_poly.pdbx_seq_one_letter_code
_entity_poly.pdbx_strand_id
1 'polypeptide(L)'
;EYTVNPATGEVTFTPTDKTYTGKVVPAKVQAEDKNGTKVNTTYTPHIVGVTPTATPAESSGIQGQPQDGTVSFTPGETTVEGVKKSVPIKANSAVLLDASGTPVAPGTPVDALDPEGNKVGEYTIDPATNKVTFTPTNKEYKGKVQPAKVQAEDENGTKVSTTYTPTIVGVTPTASPAETTDVQGVEQSKEVTFKPGKATVNGVEKEVPLDPKSFTLVDENGQPATSVPAKNPAGDIIGTYTLKVVDGKATAVFTPTDKTYAGEVAPVTIQAKDTNGTPVTTTYTPNITPVE
;
A
#
# COMPACT_ATOMS: atom_id res chain seq x y z
N GLU A 1 -27.64 0.72 -37.61
CA GLU A 1 -28.20 1.18 -38.87
C GLU A 1 -28.12 0.12 -39.95
N TYR A 2 -29.09 0.14 -40.83
CA TYR A 2 -29.08 -0.69 -42.05
C TYR A 2 -28.84 0.17 -43.27
N THR A 3 -28.04 -0.36 -44.18
CA THR A 3 -27.89 0.20 -45.51
C THR A 3 -28.09 -0.89 -46.56
N VAL A 4 -28.50 -0.55 -47.79
CA VAL A 4 -28.63 -1.49 -48.88
C VAL A 4 -27.89 -0.98 -50.11
N ASN A 5 -27.18 -1.89 -50.77
CA ASN A 5 -26.59 -1.60 -52.07
C ASN A 5 -27.63 -1.99 -53.12
N PRO A 6 -28.27 -1.01 -53.80
CA PRO A 6 -29.35 -1.32 -54.76
C PRO A 6 -28.86 -2.08 -55.98
N ALA A 7 -27.59 -2.04 -56.33
CA ALA A 7 -27.05 -2.76 -57.48
C ALA A 7 -26.92 -4.27 -57.21
N THR A 8 -26.67 -4.67 -55.98
CA THR A 8 -26.43 -6.07 -55.59
C THR A 8 -27.52 -6.65 -54.69
N GLY A 9 -28.30 -5.80 -54.02
CA GLY A 9 -29.26 -6.21 -52.99
C GLY A 9 -28.62 -6.53 -51.63
N GLU A 10 -27.32 -6.32 -51.49
CA GLU A 10 -26.63 -6.54 -50.18
C GLU A 10 -27.10 -5.57 -49.13
N VAL A 11 -27.53 -6.09 -47.99
CA VAL A 11 -27.90 -5.30 -46.81
C VAL A 11 -26.79 -5.40 -45.80
N THR A 12 -26.34 -4.25 -45.27
CA THR A 12 -25.32 -4.18 -44.26
C THR A 12 -25.93 -3.66 -42.95
N PHE A 13 -25.66 -4.37 -41.86
CA PHE A 13 -25.94 -3.92 -40.50
C PHE A 13 -24.67 -3.35 -39.89
N THR A 14 -24.73 -2.09 -39.43
CA THR A 14 -23.63 -1.43 -38.75
C THR A 14 -24.08 -1.06 -37.34
N PRO A 15 -23.50 -1.66 -36.29
CA PRO A 15 -23.86 -1.34 -34.90
C PRO A 15 -23.44 0.10 -34.56
N THR A 16 -24.34 0.84 -33.93
CA THR A 16 -24.08 2.15 -33.34
C THR A 16 -23.81 2.03 -31.82
N ASP A 17 -24.46 1.08 -31.18
CA ASP A 17 -24.15 0.66 -29.81
C ASP A 17 -23.37 -0.67 -29.87
N LYS A 18 -22.05 -0.57 -29.76
CA LYS A 18 -21.17 -1.74 -29.89
C LYS A 18 -21.21 -2.67 -28.67
N THR A 19 -21.81 -2.23 -27.57
CA THR A 19 -21.95 -3.06 -26.34
C THR A 19 -23.21 -3.93 -26.41
N TYR A 20 -24.11 -3.67 -27.35
CA TYR A 20 -25.37 -4.41 -27.50
C TYR A 20 -25.12 -5.84 -28.01
N THR A 21 -25.72 -6.83 -27.38
CA THR A 21 -25.59 -8.26 -27.72
C THR A 21 -26.92 -8.97 -27.89
N GLY A 22 -28.01 -8.23 -27.95
CA GLY A 22 -29.36 -8.78 -28.06
C GLY A 22 -29.84 -9.01 -29.47
N LYS A 23 -31.16 -9.21 -29.60
CA LYS A 23 -31.83 -9.36 -30.89
C LYS A 23 -32.02 -8.00 -31.59
N VAL A 24 -31.98 -8.02 -32.90
CA VAL A 24 -32.19 -6.84 -33.73
C VAL A 24 -33.44 -7.07 -34.58
N VAL A 25 -34.29 -6.06 -34.63
CA VAL A 25 -35.47 -6.08 -35.48
C VAL A 25 -35.02 -6.16 -36.95
N PRO A 26 -35.60 -7.09 -37.76
CA PRO A 26 -35.20 -7.25 -39.14
C PRO A 26 -35.34 -5.98 -39.99
N ALA A 27 -34.44 -5.77 -40.97
CA ALA A 27 -34.60 -4.79 -41.99
C ALA A 27 -35.63 -5.27 -43.01
N LYS A 28 -36.52 -4.40 -43.42
CA LYS A 28 -37.48 -4.67 -44.49
C LYS A 28 -36.91 -4.11 -45.80
N VAL A 29 -36.84 -4.95 -46.84
CA VAL A 29 -36.26 -4.58 -48.12
C VAL A 29 -37.32 -4.74 -49.20
N GLN A 30 -37.46 -3.74 -50.06
CA GLN A 30 -38.43 -3.74 -51.16
C GLN A 30 -37.71 -3.53 -52.50
N ALA A 31 -38.09 -4.30 -53.46
CA ALA A 31 -37.69 -4.09 -54.86
C ALA A 31 -38.95 -4.08 -55.76
N GLU A 32 -38.79 -3.63 -56.98
CA GLU A 32 -39.88 -3.66 -57.99
C GLU A 32 -39.36 -4.17 -59.34
N ASP A 33 -40.25 -4.82 -60.06
CA ASP A 33 -39.95 -5.23 -61.43
C ASP A 33 -40.16 -4.07 -62.40
N LYS A 34 -39.90 -4.32 -63.65
CA LYS A 34 -40.08 -3.28 -64.74
C LYS A 34 -41.51 -2.83 -64.90
N ASN A 35 -42.47 -3.59 -64.40
CA ASN A 35 -43.89 -3.21 -64.44
C ASN A 35 -44.34 -2.43 -63.21
N GLY A 36 -43.40 -2.19 -62.24
CA GLY A 36 -43.70 -1.53 -60.98
C GLY A 36 -44.32 -2.41 -59.94
N THR A 37 -44.32 -3.73 -60.10
CA THR A 37 -44.84 -4.69 -59.13
C THR A 37 -43.81 -4.82 -58.06
N LYS A 38 -44.19 -4.60 -56.75
CA LYS A 38 -43.31 -4.58 -55.56
C LYS A 38 -43.26 -5.94 -54.96
N VAL A 39 -42.07 -6.30 -54.51
CA VAL A 39 -41.75 -7.51 -53.67
C VAL A 39 -40.96 -7.14 -52.48
N ASN A 40 -41.26 -7.75 -51.33
CA ASN A 40 -40.63 -7.46 -50.07
C ASN A 40 -39.97 -8.71 -49.48
N THR A 41 -38.87 -8.49 -48.78
CA THR A 41 -38.23 -9.52 -48.00
C THR A 41 -37.60 -8.89 -46.76
N THR A 42 -36.90 -9.67 -45.95
CA THR A 42 -36.28 -9.21 -44.72
C THR A 42 -34.84 -9.69 -44.63
N TYR A 43 -34.04 -8.90 -43.93
CA TYR A 43 -32.71 -9.29 -43.51
C TYR A 43 -32.62 -9.20 -41.97
N THR A 44 -32.15 -10.27 -41.33
CA THR A 44 -32.01 -10.33 -39.85
C THR A 44 -30.56 -10.65 -39.48
N PRO A 45 -29.86 -9.70 -38.87
CA PRO A 45 -28.52 -9.99 -38.33
C PRO A 45 -28.63 -10.70 -36.96
N HIS A 46 -27.67 -11.57 -36.69
CA HIS A 46 -27.49 -12.20 -35.36
C HIS A 46 -26.18 -11.72 -34.79
N ILE A 47 -26.22 -11.21 -33.54
CA ILE A 47 -25.05 -10.71 -32.85
C ILE A 47 -24.59 -11.80 -31.88
N VAL A 48 -23.36 -12.27 -32.03
CA VAL A 48 -22.73 -13.21 -31.09
C VAL A 48 -21.95 -12.39 -30.09
N GLY A 49 -22.37 -12.45 -28.80
CA GLY A 49 -21.76 -11.66 -27.74
C GLY A 49 -20.39 -12.18 -27.32
N VAL A 50 -19.55 -11.26 -26.87
CA VAL A 50 -18.28 -11.57 -26.23
C VAL A 50 -18.16 -10.81 -24.91
N THR A 51 -17.46 -11.40 -23.96
CA THR A 51 -17.24 -10.77 -22.64
C THR A 51 -15.76 -10.82 -22.30
N PRO A 52 -15.12 -9.67 -22.10
CA PRO A 52 -13.75 -9.64 -21.60
C PRO A 52 -13.69 -10.17 -20.17
N THR A 53 -12.54 -10.70 -19.77
CA THR A 53 -12.27 -11.18 -18.43
C THR A 53 -11.06 -10.49 -17.83
N ALA A 54 -10.88 -10.61 -16.52
CA ALA A 54 -9.76 -9.99 -15.83
C ALA A 54 -9.22 -10.91 -14.74
N THR A 55 -7.94 -10.75 -14.42
CA THR A 55 -7.25 -11.50 -13.38
C THR A 55 -6.75 -10.54 -12.32
N PRO A 56 -7.07 -10.77 -11.03
CA PRO A 56 -6.58 -9.94 -9.94
C PRO A 56 -5.08 -10.10 -9.71
N ALA A 57 -4.50 -9.16 -9.00
CA ALA A 57 -3.13 -9.22 -8.55
C ALA A 57 -3.04 -9.04 -7.04
N GLU A 58 -1.97 -9.58 -6.47
CA GLU A 58 -1.64 -9.48 -5.06
C GLU A 58 -0.14 -9.21 -4.93
N SER A 59 0.25 -8.60 -3.82
CA SER A 59 1.66 -8.44 -3.48
C SER A 59 1.86 -8.50 -1.97
N SER A 60 3.09 -8.71 -1.55
CA SER A 60 3.51 -8.59 -0.16
C SER A 60 4.73 -7.68 -0.11
N GLY A 61 4.75 -6.79 0.88
CA GLY A 61 5.86 -5.87 1.08
C GLY A 61 6.05 -5.55 2.55
N ILE A 62 7.26 -5.11 2.90
CA ILE A 62 7.56 -4.75 4.27
C ILE A 62 6.84 -3.45 4.65
N GLN A 63 6.41 -3.35 5.89
CA GLN A 63 5.77 -2.17 6.46
C GLN A 63 6.50 -0.88 6.10
N GLY A 64 5.74 0.13 5.65
CA GLY A 64 6.26 1.46 5.34
C GLY A 64 6.87 1.63 3.95
N GLN A 65 6.95 0.57 3.14
CA GLN A 65 7.51 0.64 1.80
C GLN A 65 6.44 0.48 0.72
N PRO A 66 6.61 1.12 -0.45
CA PRO A 66 5.73 0.88 -1.59
C PRO A 66 5.82 -0.56 -2.07
N GLN A 67 4.71 -1.07 -2.62
CA GLN A 67 4.65 -2.36 -3.28
C GLN A 67 3.69 -2.30 -4.46
N ASP A 68 3.82 -3.22 -5.40
CA ASP A 68 3.02 -3.19 -6.61
C ASP A 68 2.61 -4.59 -7.08
N GLY A 69 1.63 -4.61 -7.96
CA GLY A 69 1.18 -5.80 -8.66
C GLY A 69 0.55 -5.42 -9.99
N THR A 70 0.65 -6.30 -10.98
CA THR A 70 0.12 -6.07 -12.32
C THR A 70 -1.13 -6.91 -12.51
N VAL A 71 -2.28 -6.25 -12.69
CA VAL A 71 -3.53 -6.90 -13.08
C VAL A 71 -3.51 -7.17 -14.58
N SER A 72 -4.30 -8.13 -15.05
CA SER A 72 -4.39 -8.45 -16.47
C SER A 72 -5.83 -8.50 -16.93
N PHE A 73 -6.02 -8.12 -18.20
CA PHE A 73 -7.31 -8.14 -18.86
C PHE A 73 -7.20 -8.99 -20.12
N THR A 74 -8.18 -9.85 -20.36
CA THR A 74 -8.19 -10.81 -21.46
C THR A 74 -9.34 -10.48 -22.39
N PRO A 75 -9.09 -10.37 -23.72
CA PRO A 75 -10.16 -10.15 -24.69
C PRO A 75 -11.23 -11.23 -24.62
N GLY A 76 -12.48 -10.82 -24.80
CA GLY A 76 -13.56 -11.78 -25.05
C GLY A 76 -13.40 -12.43 -26.39
N GLU A 77 -13.63 -13.75 -26.49
CA GLU A 77 -13.50 -14.54 -27.70
C GLU A 77 -14.75 -15.35 -27.95
N THR A 78 -15.08 -15.57 -29.23
CA THR A 78 -16.17 -16.44 -29.65
C THR A 78 -15.89 -17.01 -31.03
N THR A 79 -16.62 -18.04 -31.41
CA THR A 79 -16.57 -18.62 -32.76
C THR A 79 -17.79 -18.20 -33.54
N VAL A 80 -17.60 -17.59 -34.71
CA VAL A 80 -18.67 -17.19 -35.61
C VAL A 80 -18.44 -17.90 -36.92
N GLU A 81 -19.44 -18.71 -37.33
CA GLU A 81 -19.39 -19.50 -38.59
C GLU A 81 -18.09 -20.29 -38.73
N GLY A 82 -17.65 -20.92 -37.61
CA GLY A 82 -16.43 -21.71 -37.56
C GLY A 82 -15.13 -20.95 -37.43
N VAL A 83 -15.17 -19.63 -37.40
CA VAL A 83 -13.99 -18.74 -37.27
C VAL A 83 -13.93 -18.15 -35.87
N LYS A 84 -12.78 -18.31 -35.18
CA LYS A 84 -12.52 -17.69 -33.89
C LYS A 84 -12.32 -16.20 -34.06
N LYS A 85 -13.08 -15.40 -33.31
CA LYS A 85 -13.00 -13.95 -33.32
C LYS A 85 -12.86 -13.43 -31.89
N SER A 86 -12.18 -12.29 -31.73
CA SER A 86 -12.02 -11.63 -30.44
C SER A 86 -12.24 -10.13 -30.57
N VAL A 87 -12.60 -9.51 -29.44
CA VAL A 87 -12.67 -8.05 -29.33
C VAL A 87 -11.52 -7.62 -28.42
N PRO A 88 -10.50 -6.92 -28.96
CA PRO A 88 -9.33 -6.54 -28.18
C PRO A 88 -9.68 -5.64 -26.99
N ILE A 89 -8.87 -5.72 -25.93
CA ILE A 89 -8.91 -4.75 -24.85
C ILE A 89 -8.38 -3.41 -25.39
N LYS A 90 -9.09 -2.34 -25.11
CA LYS A 90 -8.67 -0.99 -25.53
C LYS A 90 -7.40 -0.60 -24.79
N ALA A 91 -6.36 -0.25 -25.55
CA ALA A 91 -5.07 0.14 -24.98
C ALA A 91 -5.21 1.36 -24.05
N ASN A 92 -4.52 1.34 -22.94
CA ASN A 92 -4.51 2.42 -21.94
C ASN A 92 -5.89 2.76 -21.35
N SER A 93 -6.83 1.82 -21.38
CA SER A 93 -8.19 2.04 -20.85
C SER A 93 -8.32 1.77 -19.36
N ALA A 94 -7.33 1.15 -18.73
CA ALA A 94 -7.40 0.81 -17.32
C ALA A 94 -7.35 2.06 -16.44
N VAL A 95 -8.31 2.18 -15.55
CA VAL A 95 -8.41 3.26 -14.56
C VAL A 95 -8.73 2.68 -13.19
N LEU A 96 -8.37 3.42 -12.13
CA LEU A 96 -8.81 3.10 -10.78
C LEU A 96 -10.25 3.57 -10.57
N LEU A 97 -10.97 2.87 -9.71
CA LEU A 97 -12.27 3.28 -9.20
C LEU A 97 -12.09 3.78 -7.76
N ASP A 98 -12.83 4.81 -7.39
CA ASP A 98 -12.87 5.28 -6.01
C ASP A 98 -13.70 4.36 -5.11
N ALA A 99 -13.83 4.70 -3.82
CA ALA A 99 -14.60 3.91 -2.86
C ALA A 99 -16.08 3.74 -3.24
N SER A 100 -16.62 4.67 -4.04
CA SER A 100 -17.99 4.60 -4.54
C SER A 100 -18.12 3.77 -5.81
N GLY A 101 -17.02 3.26 -6.36
CA GLY A 101 -17.00 2.53 -7.63
C GLY A 101 -17.01 3.45 -8.85
N THR A 102 -16.71 4.73 -8.67
CA THR A 102 -16.66 5.71 -9.76
C THR A 102 -15.24 5.79 -10.33
N PRO A 103 -15.09 5.73 -11.68
CA PRO A 103 -13.78 5.89 -12.31
C PRO A 103 -13.18 7.26 -12.01
N VAL A 104 -11.89 7.29 -11.67
CA VAL A 104 -11.13 8.53 -11.51
C VAL A 104 -10.42 8.88 -12.81
N ALA A 105 -10.08 10.17 -12.97
CA ALA A 105 -9.32 10.62 -14.13
C ALA A 105 -7.94 9.94 -14.16
N PRO A 106 -7.40 9.63 -15.36
CA PRO A 106 -6.06 9.05 -15.47
C PRO A 106 -5.01 9.87 -14.73
N GLY A 107 -4.12 9.17 -13.99
CA GLY A 107 -3.08 9.80 -13.20
C GLY A 107 -3.51 10.30 -11.82
N THR A 108 -4.79 10.18 -11.47
CA THR A 108 -5.30 10.59 -10.17
C THR A 108 -5.12 9.46 -9.16
N PRO A 109 -4.42 9.68 -8.03
CA PRO A 109 -4.35 8.69 -6.96
C PRO A 109 -5.70 8.44 -6.30
N VAL A 110 -5.91 7.22 -5.83
CA VAL A 110 -7.09 6.83 -5.04
C VAL A 110 -6.63 6.47 -3.64
N ASP A 111 -7.35 6.92 -2.63
CA ASP A 111 -7.04 6.59 -1.24
C ASP A 111 -7.09 5.08 -1.01
N ALA A 112 -6.04 4.56 -0.39
CA ALA A 112 -6.01 3.20 0.13
C ALA A 112 -6.48 3.25 1.59
N LEU A 113 -7.51 2.48 1.89
CA LEU A 113 -8.21 2.55 3.17
C LEU A 113 -7.99 1.28 3.98
N ASP A 114 -7.98 1.42 5.30
CA ASP A 114 -8.08 0.27 6.21
C ASP A 114 -9.53 -0.29 6.22
N PRO A 115 -9.79 -1.42 6.90
CA PRO A 115 -11.15 -1.97 6.96
C PRO A 115 -12.20 -1.03 7.57
N GLU A 116 -11.78 -0.07 8.40
CA GLU A 116 -12.66 0.91 9.03
C GLU A 116 -12.87 2.17 8.19
N GLY A 117 -12.20 2.27 7.02
CA GLY A 117 -12.35 3.40 6.10
C GLY A 117 -11.36 4.54 6.32
N ASN A 118 -10.34 4.35 7.16
CA ASN A 118 -9.30 5.36 7.38
C ASN A 118 -8.23 5.25 6.29
N LYS A 119 -7.73 6.39 5.83
CA LYS A 119 -6.66 6.44 4.83
C LYS A 119 -5.34 5.95 5.43
N VAL A 120 -4.72 4.97 4.78
CA VAL A 120 -3.41 4.42 5.16
C VAL A 120 -2.38 4.53 4.04
N GLY A 121 -2.80 4.87 2.85
CA GLY A 121 -1.93 5.02 1.70
C GLY A 121 -2.69 5.50 0.48
N GLU A 122 -2.05 5.35 -0.68
CA GLU A 122 -2.63 5.70 -1.96
C GLU A 122 -2.33 4.62 -2.99
N TYR A 123 -3.25 4.47 -3.95
CA TYR A 123 -3.07 3.65 -5.13
C TYR A 123 -2.86 4.52 -6.36
N THR A 124 -1.97 4.10 -7.23
CA THR A 124 -1.80 4.65 -8.57
C THR A 124 -1.74 3.51 -9.57
N ILE A 125 -2.06 3.78 -10.83
CA ILE A 125 -1.97 2.80 -11.90
C ILE A 125 -1.19 3.36 -13.08
N ASP A 126 -0.36 2.51 -13.69
CA ASP A 126 0.23 2.76 -15.00
C ASP A 126 -0.65 2.07 -16.06
N PRO A 127 -1.44 2.82 -16.83
CA PRO A 127 -2.37 2.22 -17.80
C PRO A 127 -1.67 1.54 -18.97
N ALA A 128 -0.39 1.84 -19.23
CA ALA A 128 0.38 1.18 -20.28
C ALA A 128 0.74 -0.27 -19.92
N THR A 129 0.94 -0.56 -18.64
CA THR A 129 1.37 -1.88 -18.13
C THR A 129 0.34 -2.56 -17.26
N ASN A 130 -0.68 -1.81 -16.76
CA ASN A 130 -1.66 -2.24 -15.76
C ASN A 130 -1.04 -2.53 -14.37
N LYS A 131 0.14 -1.96 -14.12
CA LYS A 131 0.78 -2.05 -12.80
C LYS A 131 0.13 -1.08 -11.84
N VAL A 132 -0.36 -1.61 -10.72
CA VAL A 132 -0.94 -0.84 -9.62
C VAL A 132 0.09 -0.76 -8.51
N THR A 133 0.33 0.44 -8.01
CA THR A 133 1.28 0.69 -6.91
C THR A 133 0.52 1.16 -5.68
N PHE A 134 0.83 0.53 -4.54
CA PHE A 134 0.43 0.97 -3.22
C PHE A 134 1.57 1.75 -2.59
N THR A 135 1.32 2.99 -2.16
CA THR A 135 2.29 3.83 -1.46
C THR A 135 1.71 4.17 -0.09
N PRO A 136 2.34 3.70 1.01
CA PRO A 136 1.84 4.02 2.34
C PRO A 136 2.02 5.52 2.65
N THR A 137 0.98 6.15 3.22
CA THR A 137 1.02 7.50 3.79
C THR A 137 1.15 7.44 5.31
N ASN A 138 0.62 6.40 5.93
CA ASN A 138 0.87 6.06 7.32
C ASN A 138 1.83 4.88 7.38
N LYS A 139 3.11 5.16 7.56
CA LYS A 139 4.16 4.12 7.56
C LYS A 139 4.16 3.23 8.80
N GLU A 140 3.48 3.63 9.85
CA GLU A 140 3.31 2.79 11.05
C GLU A 140 2.21 1.75 10.90
N TYR A 141 1.33 1.92 9.92
CA TYR A 141 0.23 0.99 9.70
C TYR A 141 0.73 -0.36 9.20
N LYS A 142 0.22 -1.43 9.77
CA LYS A 142 0.58 -2.82 9.43
C LYS A 142 -0.60 -3.79 9.39
N GLY A 143 -1.81 -3.26 9.25
CA GLY A 143 -3.03 -4.05 9.13
C GLY A 143 -3.41 -4.36 7.69
N LYS A 144 -4.66 -4.78 7.51
CA LYS A 144 -5.23 -5.05 6.20
C LYS A 144 -5.54 -3.75 5.45
N VAL A 145 -5.45 -3.80 4.12
CA VAL A 145 -5.78 -2.68 3.23
C VAL A 145 -6.91 -3.13 2.31
N GLN A 146 -7.92 -2.28 2.14
CA GLN A 146 -8.97 -2.56 1.17
C GLN A 146 -8.37 -2.60 -0.23
N PRO A 147 -8.79 -3.57 -1.09
CA PRO A 147 -8.23 -3.71 -2.43
C PRO A 147 -8.45 -2.47 -3.29
N ALA A 148 -7.50 -2.19 -4.19
CA ALA A 148 -7.72 -1.26 -5.28
C ALA A 148 -8.67 -1.91 -6.29
N LYS A 149 -9.63 -1.15 -6.80
CA LYS A 149 -10.54 -1.57 -7.86
C LYS A 149 -10.05 -0.98 -9.17
N VAL A 150 -9.90 -1.83 -10.18
CA VAL A 150 -9.36 -1.46 -11.50
C VAL A 150 -10.38 -1.83 -12.56
N GLN A 151 -10.66 -0.92 -13.49
CA GLN A 151 -11.59 -1.14 -14.57
C GLN A 151 -10.92 -0.84 -15.91
N ALA A 152 -11.09 -1.72 -16.88
CA ALA A 152 -10.72 -1.49 -18.26
C ALA A 152 -11.93 -1.70 -19.16
N GLU A 153 -11.79 -1.43 -20.44
CA GLU A 153 -12.83 -1.71 -21.43
C GLU A 153 -12.23 -2.32 -22.68
N ASP A 154 -13.04 -3.06 -23.42
CA ASP A 154 -12.66 -3.54 -24.73
C ASP A 154 -12.92 -2.48 -25.80
N GLU A 155 -12.59 -2.79 -27.07
CA GLU A 155 -12.77 -1.86 -28.19
C GLU A 155 -14.26 -1.57 -28.49
N ASN A 156 -15.17 -2.35 -27.94
CA ASN A 156 -16.60 -2.10 -28.02
C ASN A 156 -17.11 -1.19 -26.90
N GLY A 157 -16.28 -0.91 -25.89
CA GLY A 157 -16.67 -0.16 -24.70
C GLY A 157 -17.27 -1.03 -23.59
N THR A 158 -17.21 -2.36 -23.72
CA THR A 158 -17.66 -3.29 -22.66
C THR A 158 -16.65 -3.26 -21.51
N LYS A 159 -17.11 -2.97 -20.30
CA LYS A 159 -16.27 -2.79 -19.12
C LYS A 159 -16.03 -4.08 -18.39
N VAL A 160 -14.85 -4.21 -17.82
CA VAL A 160 -14.43 -5.35 -17.02
C VAL A 160 -13.58 -4.85 -15.84
N SER A 161 -13.77 -5.45 -14.67
CA SER A 161 -13.13 -4.99 -13.43
C SER A 161 -12.40 -6.12 -12.73
N THR A 162 -11.37 -5.75 -11.98
CA THR A 162 -10.62 -6.65 -11.11
C THR A 162 -10.04 -5.87 -9.93
N THR A 163 -9.24 -6.52 -9.11
CA THR A 163 -8.68 -5.92 -7.89
C THR A 163 -7.19 -6.17 -7.78
N TYR A 164 -6.52 -5.26 -7.07
CA TYR A 164 -5.17 -5.45 -6.57
C TYR A 164 -5.18 -5.32 -5.04
N THR A 165 -4.59 -6.29 -4.34
CA THR A 165 -4.55 -6.32 -2.87
C THR A 165 -3.10 -6.40 -2.39
N PRO A 166 -2.58 -5.35 -1.73
CA PRO A 166 -1.29 -5.42 -1.07
C PRO A 166 -1.43 -6.09 0.31
N THR A 167 -0.41 -6.83 0.71
CA THR A 167 -0.26 -7.35 2.07
C THR A 167 0.95 -6.68 2.71
N ILE A 168 0.74 -6.07 3.87
CA ILE A 168 1.81 -5.42 4.64
C ILE A 168 2.37 -6.41 5.65
N VAL A 169 3.66 -6.68 5.55
CA VAL A 169 4.37 -7.52 6.54
C VAL A 169 4.94 -6.59 7.60
N GLY A 170 4.39 -6.68 8.81
CA GLY A 170 4.78 -5.81 9.92
C GLY A 170 6.13 -6.15 10.52
N VAL A 171 6.80 -5.14 11.06
CA VAL A 171 8.04 -5.28 11.81
C VAL A 171 7.97 -4.49 13.11
N THR A 172 8.74 -4.92 14.11
CA THR A 172 8.81 -4.25 15.41
C THR A 172 10.26 -4.13 15.82
N PRO A 173 10.78 -2.90 16.01
CA PRO A 173 12.11 -2.71 16.58
C PRO A 173 12.14 -3.20 18.03
N THR A 174 13.30 -3.63 18.51
CA THR A 174 13.50 -4.12 19.87
C THR A 174 14.63 -3.39 20.54
N ALA A 175 14.69 -3.47 21.88
CA ALA A 175 15.76 -2.91 22.68
C ALA A 175 15.96 -3.75 23.93
N SER A 176 17.17 -3.68 24.48
CA SER A 176 17.54 -4.41 25.72
C SER A 176 17.93 -3.41 26.80
N PRO A 177 17.51 -3.62 28.06
CA PRO A 177 17.93 -2.77 29.16
C PRO A 177 19.44 -2.89 29.43
N ALA A 178 20.01 -1.83 29.95
CA ALA A 178 21.41 -1.76 30.30
C ALA A 178 21.60 -1.43 31.79
N GLU A 179 22.64 -1.99 32.40
CA GLU A 179 23.00 -1.75 33.78
C GLU A 179 24.51 -1.57 33.88
N THR A 180 24.94 -0.77 34.86
CA THR A 180 26.34 -0.61 35.23
C THR A 180 26.45 -0.65 36.76
N THR A 181 27.65 -0.91 37.23
CA THR A 181 27.97 -0.89 38.68
C THR A 181 29.36 -0.27 38.88
N ASP A 182 29.45 0.72 39.74
CA ASP A 182 30.73 1.31 40.15
C ASP A 182 30.61 1.90 41.55
N VAL A 183 31.73 2.37 42.08
CA VAL A 183 31.77 3.00 43.38
C VAL A 183 31.19 4.40 43.39
N GLN A 184 30.80 4.89 44.57
CA GLN A 184 30.22 6.22 44.71
C GLN A 184 31.15 7.32 44.16
N GLY A 185 30.55 8.34 43.57
CA GLY A 185 31.26 9.49 43.01
C GLY A 185 31.87 9.28 41.62
N VAL A 186 31.74 8.10 41.01
CA VAL A 186 32.30 7.78 39.71
C VAL A 186 31.21 7.85 38.64
N GLU A 187 31.54 8.49 37.52
CA GLU A 187 30.67 8.51 36.34
C GLU A 187 30.57 7.09 35.75
N GLN A 188 29.34 6.70 35.36
CA GLN A 188 29.09 5.42 34.74
C GLN A 188 28.44 5.61 33.37
N SER A 189 28.79 4.74 32.43
CA SER A 189 28.15 4.78 31.09
C SER A 189 28.10 3.40 30.46
N LYS A 190 27.11 3.20 29.59
CA LYS A 190 26.98 1.97 28.81
C LYS A 190 26.20 2.23 27.54
N GLU A 191 26.62 1.58 26.46
CA GLU A 191 25.84 1.56 25.22
C GLU A 191 24.52 0.81 25.43
N VAL A 192 23.42 1.39 25.00
CA VAL A 192 22.09 0.80 25.06
C VAL A 192 21.78 0.20 23.69
N THR A 193 21.47 -1.09 23.67
CA THR A 193 21.30 -1.83 22.42
C THR A 193 19.88 -1.72 21.91
N PHE A 194 19.74 -1.16 20.69
CA PHE A 194 18.51 -1.13 19.92
C PHE A 194 18.72 -1.95 18.65
N LYS A 195 17.69 -2.71 18.24
CA LYS A 195 17.74 -3.52 17.02
C LYS A 195 16.58 -3.18 16.09
N PRO A 196 16.85 -3.02 14.78
CA PRO A 196 15.78 -2.81 13.79
C PRO A 196 14.86 -4.02 13.74
N GLY A 197 13.59 -3.76 13.44
CA GLY A 197 12.62 -4.81 13.16
C GLY A 197 12.92 -5.48 11.83
N LYS A 198 12.78 -6.79 11.77
CA LYS A 198 13.04 -7.61 10.57
C LYS A 198 11.87 -8.51 10.27
N ALA A 199 11.68 -8.79 8.98
CA ALA A 199 10.71 -9.75 8.50
C ALA A 199 11.16 -10.36 7.17
N THR A 200 10.64 -11.55 6.88
CA THR A 200 10.86 -12.22 5.59
C THR A 200 9.70 -11.90 4.66
N VAL A 201 10.00 -11.31 3.50
CA VAL A 201 9.01 -10.95 2.48
C VAL A 201 9.39 -11.65 1.18
N ASN A 202 8.49 -12.50 0.67
CA ASN A 202 8.73 -13.30 -0.55
C ASN A 202 10.06 -14.08 -0.50
N GLY A 203 10.40 -14.63 0.67
CA GLY A 203 11.63 -15.39 0.88
C GLY A 203 12.90 -14.55 1.11
N VAL A 204 12.78 -13.23 1.12
CA VAL A 204 13.91 -12.31 1.34
C VAL A 204 13.76 -11.64 2.71
N GLU A 205 14.82 -11.68 3.51
CA GLU A 205 14.88 -10.95 4.77
C GLU A 205 15.01 -9.45 4.51
N LYS A 206 14.11 -8.68 5.10
CA LYS A 206 14.09 -7.22 5.02
C LYS A 206 14.02 -6.61 6.41
N GLU A 207 14.54 -5.40 6.55
CA GLU A 207 14.48 -4.67 7.81
C GLU A 207 14.06 -3.23 7.62
N VAL A 208 13.50 -2.64 8.66
CA VAL A 208 13.25 -1.20 8.75
C VAL A 208 14.31 -0.62 9.68
N PRO A 209 15.24 0.19 9.17
CA PRO A 209 16.32 0.74 9.96
C PRO A 209 15.82 1.63 11.09
N LEU A 210 16.62 1.71 12.18
CA LEU A 210 16.42 2.74 13.19
C LEU A 210 16.82 4.10 12.59
N ASP A 211 16.08 5.14 12.97
CA ASP A 211 16.42 6.52 12.60
C ASP A 211 17.54 7.01 13.53
N PRO A 212 18.76 7.29 13.02
CA PRO A 212 19.88 7.68 13.85
C PRO A 212 19.69 9.02 14.56
N LYS A 213 18.73 9.84 14.12
CA LYS A 213 18.40 11.14 14.74
C LYS A 213 17.28 11.03 15.77
N SER A 214 16.72 9.84 16.00
CA SER A 214 15.56 9.66 16.86
C SER A 214 15.89 9.33 18.31
N PHE A 215 17.15 9.00 18.63
CA PHE A 215 17.54 8.60 19.98
C PHE A 215 17.42 9.77 20.95
N THR A 216 16.72 9.54 22.07
CA THR A 216 16.52 10.55 23.11
C THR A 216 16.31 9.92 24.47
N LEU A 217 16.64 10.66 25.53
CA LEU A 217 16.12 10.35 26.86
C LEU A 217 14.65 10.77 26.94
N VAL A 218 13.91 10.12 27.83
CA VAL A 218 12.51 10.45 28.12
C VAL A 218 12.41 10.82 29.59
N ASP A 219 11.84 11.98 29.88
CA ASP A 219 11.66 12.47 31.24
C ASP A 219 10.48 11.80 31.97
N GLU A 220 10.24 12.19 33.21
CA GLU A 220 9.15 11.65 34.04
C GLU A 220 7.76 11.91 33.46
N ASN A 221 7.62 12.92 32.62
CA ASN A 221 6.37 13.28 31.96
C ASN A 221 6.21 12.60 30.59
N GLY A 222 7.13 11.69 30.24
CA GLY A 222 7.11 11.01 28.96
C GLY A 222 7.57 11.87 27.78
N GLN A 223 8.25 13.00 28.04
CA GLN A 223 8.70 13.93 27.00
C GLN A 223 10.19 13.71 26.68
N PRO A 224 10.58 13.92 25.41
CA PRO A 224 12.00 13.89 25.03
C PRO A 224 12.80 14.94 25.81
N ALA A 225 14.00 14.55 26.24
CA ALA A 225 14.89 15.42 27.01
C ALA A 225 16.35 15.18 26.65
N THR A 226 17.17 16.22 26.71
CA THR A 226 18.63 16.12 26.53
C THR A 226 19.33 15.70 27.80
N SER A 227 18.71 15.92 28.95
CA SER A 227 19.16 15.46 30.24
C SER A 227 17.96 15.16 31.13
N VAL A 228 18.13 14.22 32.06
CA VAL A 228 17.10 13.83 33.04
C VAL A 228 17.74 13.73 34.39
N PRO A 229 17.18 14.34 35.48
CA PRO A 229 17.69 14.17 36.81
C PRO A 229 17.68 12.71 37.22
N ALA A 230 18.78 12.23 37.81
CA ALA A 230 18.87 10.90 38.43
C ALA A 230 18.49 11.01 39.89
N LYS A 231 17.50 10.21 40.31
CA LYS A 231 16.91 10.28 41.63
C LYS A 231 17.10 8.96 42.41
N ASN A 232 17.26 9.08 43.71
CA ASN A 232 17.18 7.93 44.58
C ASN A 232 15.71 7.49 44.81
N PRO A 233 15.44 6.37 45.51
CA PRO A 233 14.07 5.93 45.80
C PRO A 233 13.25 6.94 46.62
N ALA A 234 13.89 7.81 47.39
CA ALA A 234 13.21 8.87 48.14
C ALA A 234 12.82 10.10 47.26
N GLY A 235 13.28 10.15 46.01
CA GLY A 235 13.00 11.24 45.08
C GLY A 235 14.05 12.36 45.13
N ASP A 236 15.13 12.22 45.85
CA ASP A 236 16.20 13.20 45.89
C ASP A 236 17.07 13.10 44.63
N ILE A 237 17.48 14.22 44.07
CA ILE A 237 18.38 14.27 42.93
C ILE A 237 19.79 13.96 43.39
N ILE A 238 20.38 12.91 42.83
CA ILE A 238 21.74 12.46 43.18
C ILE A 238 22.70 12.50 42.01
N GLY A 239 22.22 12.82 40.83
CA GLY A 239 23.00 12.91 39.61
C GLY A 239 22.18 13.34 38.40
N THR A 240 22.78 13.19 37.23
CA THR A 240 22.16 13.57 35.95
C THR A 240 22.41 12.48 34.91
N TYR A 241 21.37 12.15 34.15
CA TYR A 241 21.50 11.31 32.99
C TYR A 241 21.66 12.17 31.72
N THR A 242 22.57 11.75 30.86
CA THR A 242 22.73 12.30 29.50
C THR A 242 22.85 11.15 28.50
N LEU A 243 22.67 11.45 27.22
CA LEU A 243 22.76 10.47 26.14
C LEU A 243 23.76 10.95 25.09
N LYS A 244 24.74 10.08 24.78
CA LYS A 244 25.71 10.35 23.73
C LYS A 244 25.37 9.44 22.53
N VAL A 245 25.13 10.07 21.37
CA VAL A 245 24.79 9.33 20.14
C VAL A 245 25.91 9.55 19.12
N VAL A 246 26.53 8.45 18.69
CA VAL A 246 27.59 8.46 17.69
C VAL A 246 27.35 7.28 16.74
N ASP A 247 27.30 7.59 15.43
CA ASP A 247 27.11 6.58 14.37
C ASP A 247 25.92 5.63 14.62
N GLY A 248 24.80 6.19 15.07
CA GLY A 248 23.59 5.41 15.35
C GLY A 248 23.64 4.54 16.60
N LYS A 249 24.65 4.74 17.45
CA LYS A 249 24.81 4.05 18.73
C LYS A 249 24.58 5.03 19.88
N ALA A 250 23.74 4.63 20.82
CA ALA A 250 23.37 5.44 21.98
C ALA A 250 24.05 4.93 23.24
N THR A 251 24.82 5.80 23.90
CA THR A 251 25.45 5.52 25.18
C THR A 251 24.78 6.36 26.24
N ALA A 252 24.17 5.72 27.24
CA ALA A 252 23.63 6.39 28.41
C ALA A 252 24.75 6.69 29.39
N VAL A 253 24.76 7.90 29.94
CA VAL A 253 25.78 8.39 30.88
C VAL A 253 25.10 8.82 32.17
N PHE A 254 25.55 8.32 33.28
CA PHE A 254 25.18 8.78 34.62
C PHE A 254 26.34 9.58 35.21
N THR A 255 26.10 10.85 35.52
CA THR A 255 27.07 11.71 36.20
C THR A 255 26.59 12.04 37.61
N PRO A 256 27.26 11.56 38.67
CA PRO A 256 26.87 11.87 40.04
C PRO A 256 27.08 13.35 40.35
N THR A 257 26.07 13.99 40.96
CA THR A 257 26.17 15.34 41.54
C THR A 257 26.37 15.25 43.06
N ASP A 258 25.76 14.27 43.70
CA ASP A 258 26.07 13.90 45.09
C ASP A 258 27.06 12.75 45.08
N LYS A 259 28.32 13.06 45.26
CA LYS A 259 29.39 12.07 45.21
C LYS A 259 29.49 11.21 46.48
N THR A 260 28.72 11.52 47.51
CA THR A 260 28.66 10.76 48.72
C THR A 260 27.53 9.71 48.74
N TYR A 261 26.63 9.80 47.77
CA TYR A 261 25.51 8.87 47.69
C TYR A 261 25.96 7.48 47.22
N ALA A 262 25.51 6.46 47.93
CA ALA A 262 25.59 5.07 47.51
C ALA A 262 24.22 4.41 47.71
N GLY A 263 23.82 3.55 46.78
CA GLY A 263 22.54 2.88 46.84
C GLY A 263 21.84 2.84 45.48
N GLU A 264 20.55 2.60 45.51
CA GLU A 264 19.73 2.45 44.31
C GLU A 264 19.47 3.80 43.61
N VAL A 265 19.39 3.77 42.29
CA VAL A 265 19.06 4.92 41.45
C VAL A 265 17.88 4.53 40.57
N ALA A 266 16.88 5.39 40.46
CA ALA A 266 15.78 5.19 39.57
C ALA A 266 16.27 5.15 38.10
N PRO A 267 15.84 4.17 37.30
CA PRO A 267 16.29 4.06 35.90
C PRO A 267 15.83 5.22 35.05
N VAL A 268 16.57 5.48 33.97
CA VAL A 268 16.15 6.43 32.91
C VAL A 268 15.64 5.67 31.73
N THR A 269 14.63 6.21 31.07
CA THR A 269 14.07 5.67 29.80
C THR A 269 14.78 6.29 28.61
N ILE A 270 15.18 5.45 27.67
CA ILE A 270 15.76 5.85 26.38
C ILE A 270 14.79 5.39 25.29
N GLN A 271 14.51 6.25 24.34
CA GLN A 271 13.62 5.98 23.21
C GLN A 271 14.36 6.15 21.89
N ALA A 272 14.07 5.28 20.95
CA ALA A 272 14.41 5.44 19.55
C ALA A 272 13.15 5.21 18.70
N LYS A 273 13.20 5.61 17.44
CA LYS A 273 12.17 5.31 16.46
C LYS A 273 12.83 4.67 15.25
N ASP A 274 12.11 3.78 14.56
CA ASP A 274 12.56 3.33 13.27
C ASP A 274 12.21 4.37 12.18
N THR A 275 12.62 4.11 10.95
CA THR A 275 12.36 5.05 9.84
C THR A 275 10.89 5.13 9.44
N ASN A 276 10.04 4.24 9.95
CA ASN A 276 8.59 4.33 9.82
C ASN A 276 7.96 5.22 10.92
N GLY A 277 8.73 5.59 11.94
CA GLY A 277 8.25 6.35 13.08
C GLY A 277 7.77 5.49 14.24
N THR A 278 7.95 4.15 14.19
CA THR A 278 7.56 3.25 15.27
C THR A 278 8.54 3.40 16.44
N PRO A 279 8.06 3.77 17.65
CA PRO A 279 8.92 3.96 18.80
C PRO A 279 9.28 2.63 19.47
N VAL A 280 10.43 2.63 20.09
CA VAL A 280 10.90 1.55 20.96
C VAL A 280 11.63 2.15 22.16
N THR A 281 11.37 1.61 23.34
CA THR A 281 11.96 2.12 24.60
C THR A 281 12.70 1.03 25.34
N THR A 282 13.68 1.46 26.12
CA THR A 282 14.37 0.62 27.09
C THR A 282 14.85 1.48 28.26
N THR A 283 15.55 0.88 29.22
CA THR A 283 16.01 1.58 30.41
C THR A 283 17.51 1.38 30.63
N TYR A 284 18.11 2.35 31.30
CA TYR A 284 19.46 2.25 31.85
C TYR A 284 19.42 2.51 33.35
N THR A 285 20.10 1.64 34.13
CA THR A 285 20.16 1.73 35.58
C THR A 285 21.62 1.63 36.04
N PRO A 286 22.20 2.68 36.67
CA PRO A 286 23.46 2.59 37.35
C PRO A 286 23.25 2.02 38.76
N ASN A 287 24.18 1.22 39.23
CA ASN A 287 24.25 0.72 40.62
C ASN A 287 25.46 1.35 41.27
N ILE A 288 25.28 1.93 42.45
CA ILE A 288 26.34 2.65 43.16
C ILE A 288 26.68 1.92 44.44
N THR A 289 27.92 1.44 44.56
CA THR A 289 28.41 0.76 45.75
C THR A 289 29.15 1.75 46.64
N PRO A 290 29.06 1.57 47.98
CA PRO A 290 29.82 2.43 48.90
C PRO A 290 31.32 2.15 48.83
N VAL A 291 32.10 3.18 49.12
CA VAL A 291 33.56 3.03 49.37
C VAL A 291 33.73 2.71 50.84
N GLU A 292 34.53 1.66 51.16
CA GLU A 292 34.86 1.26 52.53
C GLU A 292 35.98 2.14 53.12
#